data_b77d101e326ca46ae3dcab2729da76f9
#
_entry.id   b77d101e326ca46ae3dcab2729da76f9
#
_cell.length_a   1.000
_cell.length_b   1.000
_cell.length_c   1.000
_cell.angle_alpha   90.00
_cell.angle_beta   90.00
_cell.angle_gamma   90.00
#
_symmetry.space_group_name_H-M   'P 1'
#
loop_
_entity.id
_entity.type
_entity.pdbx_description
1 polymer ?
#
loop_
_entity_poly.entity_id
_entity_poly.type
_entity_poly.pdbx_seq_one_letter_code
_entity_poly.pdbx_strand_id
1 'polypeptide(L)'
;MTFGSFIGYSAAFPLSIKVIFGFTHVPGPDGVLVHDAVNPNGPSALMFAWMGPFIGALIRPVGGWISDKMGGAKITQIVSIVMIASALGVAYFMAAAYRSATPEDYFWPFFILFIILFTATGVGNGSTFRTIAMVFNEEQAGPVLGWTSAVAAYGAFIIPKVFGEQIKATTPEYALYGFAIFYFACLALNWWFYMRPNAYVKNP
;
A
#
# COMPACT_ATOMS: atom_id res chain seq x y z
N MET A 1 -6.67 4.57 6.25
CA MET A 1 -5.96 3.41 5.71
C MET A 1 -5.73 3.55 4.20
N THR A 2 -6.69 3.30 3.36
CA THR A 2 -6.57 3.15 1.89
C THR A 2 -6.01 4.40 1.17
N PHE A 3 -6.55 5.58 1.43
CA PHE A 3 -6.10 6.82 0.78
C PHE A 3 -4.66 7.21 1.17
N GLY A 4 -4.33 7.15 2.46
CA GLY A 4 -2.96 7.44 2.91
C GLY A 4 -1.94 6.46 2.35
N SER A 5 -2.29 5.16 2.29
CA SER A 5 -1.44 4.14 1.67
C SER A 5 -1.25 4.38 0.18
N PHE A 6 -2.31 4.74 -0.54
CA PHE A 6 -2.23 5.08 -1.96
C PHE A 6 -1.23 6.20 -2.24
N ILE A 7 -1.33 7.32 -1.52
CA ILE A 7 -0.44 8.47 -1.70
C ILE A 7 0.98 8.10 -1.28
N GLY A 8 1.13 7.47 -0.12
CA GLY A 8 2.44 7.10 0.40
C GLY A 8 3.19 6.10 -0.48
N TYR A 9 2.49 5.09 -1.00
CA TYR A 9 3.10 4.14 -1.95
C TYR A 9 3.43 4.78 -3.29
N SER A 10 2.71 5.82 -3.71
CA SER A 10 3.05 6.54 -4.95
C SER A 10 4.46 7.15 -4.89
N ALA A 11 4.95 7.51 -3.70
CA ALA A 11 6.32 7.97 -3.49
C ALA A 11 7.30 6.83 -3.15
N ALA A 12 6.85 5.84 -2.34
CA ALA A 12 7.71 4.73 -1.91
C ALA A 12 8.00 3.73 -3.03
N PHE A 13 7.09 3.54 -3.98
CA PHE A 13 7.24 2.58 -5.07
C PHE A 13 8.42 2.91 -6.01
N PRO A 14 8.55 4.14 -6.59
CA PRO A 14 9.72 4.48 -7.37
C PRO A 14 11.02 4.45 -6.57
N LEU A 15 10.97 4.83 -5.29
CA LEU A 15 12.13 4.73 -4.39
C LEU A 15 12.59 3.27 -4.25
N SER A 16 11.64 2.35 -4.01
CA SER A 16 11.94 0.92 -3.87
C SER A 16 12.54 0.34 -5.16
N ILE A 17 11.98 0.67 -6.34
CA ILE A 17 12.53 0.22 -7.62
C ILE A 17 13.96 0.73 -7.79
N LYS A 18 14.19 2.02 -7.54
CA LYS A 18 15.50 2.65 -7.74
C LYS A 18 16.56 2.07 -6.80
N VAL A 19 16.23 1.88 -5.53
CA VAL A 19 17.24 1.51 -4.53
C VAL A 19 17.44 0.00 -4.46
N ILE A 20 16.37 -0.79 -4.53
CA ILE A 20 16.46 -2.25 -4.34
C ILE A 20 16.87 -2.97 -5.62
N PHE A 21 16.34 -2.53 -6.75
CA PHE A 21 16.60 -3.19 -8.05
C PHE A 21 17.61 -2.45 -8.92
N GLY A 22 17.82 -1.16 -8.66
CA GLY A 22 18.76 -0.34 -9.43
C GLY A 22 20.23 -0.48 -9.02
N PHE A 23 20.51 -1.21 -7.94
CA PHE A 23 21.86 -1.46 -7.45
C PHE A 23 22.07 -2.94 -7.13
N THR A 24 23.30 -3.44 -7.29
CA THR A 24 23.70 -4.74 -6.78
C THR A 24 24.06 -4.61 -5.30
N HIS A 25 23.72 -5.62 -4.52
CA HIS A 25 23.95 -5.66 -3.09
C HIS A 25 24.95 -6.76 -2.78
N VAL A 26 26.19 -6.39 -2.48
CA VAL A 26 27.28 -7.33 -2.15
C VAL A 26 27.59 -7.22 -0.66
N PRO A 27 27.84 -8.33 0.06
CA PRO A 27 28.31 -8.29 1.42
C PRO A 27 29.65 -7.57 1.50
N GLY A 28 29.74 -6.49 2.29
CA GLY A 28 30.99 -5.84 2.60
C GLY A 28 31.87 -6.70 3.53
N PRO A 29 33.08 -6.24 3.85
CA PRO A 29 34.02 -6.94 4.77
C PRO A 29 33.40 -7.24 6.14
N ASP A 30 32.46 -6.42 6.58
CA ASP A 30 31.76 -6.55 7.86
C ASP A 30 30.47 -7.37 7.77
N GLY A 31 30.19 -8.02 6.62
CA GLY A 31 28.96 -8.76 6.35
C GLY A 31 27.72 -7.87 6.12
N VAL A 32 27.87 -6.55 6.16
CA VAL A 32 26.81 -5.59 5.84
C VAL A 32 26.69 -5.45 4.33
N LEU A 33 25.43 -5.50 3.82
CA LEU A 33 25.19 -5.33 2.39
C LEU A 33 25.50 -3.88 1.97
N VAL A 34 26.41 -3.74 1.04
CA VAL A 34 26.80 -2.45 0.46
C VAL A 34 26.18 -2.32 -0.92
N HIS A 35 25.63 -1.14 -1.23
CA HIS A 35 25.20 -0.79 -2.58
C HIS A 35 26.43 -0.50 -3.42
N ASP A 36 26.95 -1.50 -4.10
CA ASP A 36 28.30 -1.46 -4.64
C ASP A 36 28.34 -0.87 -6.06
N ALA A 37 27.46 -1.29 -6.93
CA ALA A 37 27.45 -0.82 -8.32
C ALA A 37 26.01 -0.66 -8.86
N VAL A 38 25.84 0.23 -9.84
CA VAL A 38 24.59 0.33 -10.59
C VAL A 38 24.33 -1.00 -11.29
N ASN A 39 23.14 -1.56 -11.08
CA ASN A 39 22.73 -2.80 -11.75
C ASN A 39 22.41 -2.51 -13.24
N PRO A 40 23.22 -3.01 -14.19
CA PRO A 40 22.98 -2.76 -15.60
C PRO A 40 21.70 -3.41 -16.13
N ASN A 41 21.20 -4.45 -15.46
CA ASN A 41 19.98 -5.18 -15.79
C ASN A 41 18.78 -4.69 -14.94
N GLY A 42 18.99 -3.70 -14.08
CA GLY A 42 17.98 -3.19 -13.18
C GLY A 42 16.85 -2.48 -13.92
N PRO A 43 15.59 -2.64 -13.49
CA PRO A 43 14.45 -1.98 -14.10
C PRO A 43 14.51 -0.46 -13.88
N SER A 44 14.19 0.31 -14.91
CA SER A 44 14.10 1.77 -14.80
C SER A 44 12.91 2.17 -13.94
N ALA A 45 13.16 2.85 -12.81
CA ALA A 45 12.09 3.38 -11.97
C ALA A 45 11.15 4.32 -12.73
N LEU A 46 11.67 5.13 -13.68
CA LEU A 46 10.86 6.05 -14.48
C LEU A 46 9.87 5.32 -15.39
N MET A 47 10.23 4.12 -15.86
CA MET A 47 9.37 3.33 -16.74
C MET A 47 8.15 2.77 -16.01
N PHE A 48 8.30 2.37 -14.76
CA PHE A 48 7.28 1.64 -14.01
C PHE A 48 6.58 2.47 -12.93
N ALA A 49 7.20 3.56 -12.45
CA ALA A 49 6.73 4.32 -11.30
C ALA A 49 5.30 4.88 -11.44
N TRP A 50 4.90 5.28 -12.64
CA TRP A 50 3.59 5.88 -12.90
C TRP A 50 2.46 4.84 -12.94
N MET A 51 2.76 3.56 -13.22
CA MET A 51 1.76 2.52 -13.45
C MET A 51 0.92 2.24 -12.20
N GLY A 52 1.55 2.17 -11.04
CA GLY A 52 0.86 1.94 -9.77
C GLY A 52 -0.16 3.05 -9.45
N PRO A 53 0.26 4.31 -9.34
CA PRO A 53 -0.64 5.43 -9.10
C PRO A 53 -1.74 5.56 -10.16
N PHE A 54 -1.43 5.32 -11.42
CA PHE A 54 -2.39 5.38 -12.52
C PHE A 54 -3.50 4.34 -12.38
N ILE A 55 -3.13 3.07 -12.20
CA ILE A 55 -4.09 1.97 -12.01
C ILE A 55 -4.92 2.19 -10.76
N GLY A 56 -4.28 2.54 -9.63
CA GLY A 56 -4.97 2.80 -8.39
C GLY A 56 -5.93 4.00 -8.45
N ALA A 57 -5.62 5.02 -9.25
CA ALA A 57 -6.54 6.14 -9.47
C ALA A 57 -7.73 5.75 -10.33
N LEU A 58 -7.51 5.02 -11.44
CA LEU A 58 -8.57 4.59 -12.35
C LEU A 58 -9.57 3.62 -11.72
N ILE A 59 -9.13 2.78 -10.80
CA ILE A 59 -9.99 1.77 -10.19
C ILE A 59 -10.92 2.33 -9.09
N ARG A 60 -10.71 3.56 -8.60
CA ARG A 60 -11.52 4.17 -7.53
C ARG A 60 -13.01 4.22 -7.85
N PRO A 61 -13.46 4.70 -9.03
CA PRO A 61 -14.88 4.70 -9.37
C PRO A 61 -15.49 3.30 -9.37
N VAL A 62 -14.71 2.30 -9.82
CA VAL A 62 -15.13 0.88 -9.81
C VAL A 62 -15.31 0.40 -8.37
N GLY A 63 -14.39 0.79 -7.45
CA GLY A 63 -14.52 0.52 -6.02
C GLY A 63 -15.79 1.10 -5.41
N GLY A 64 -16.15 2.33 -5.75
CA GLY A 64 -17.41 2.96 -5.36
C GLY A 64 -18.63 2.19 -5.89
N TRP A 65 -18.66 1.91 -7.18
CA TRP A 65 -19.75 1.18 -7.82
C TRP A 65 -19.97 -0.24 -7.26
N ILE A 66 -18.89 -0.98 -6.99
CA ILE A 66 -19.01 -2.30 -6.35
C ILE A 66 -19.55 -2.15 -4.92
N SER A 67 -19.11 -1.11 -4.20
CA SER A 67 -19.56 -0.82 -2.85
C SER A 67 -21.04 -0.43 -2.79
N ASP A 68 -21.59 0.21 -3.82
CA ASP A 68 -23.02 0.51 -3.92
C ASP A 68 -23.86 -0.76 -3.96
N LYS A 69 -23.34 -1.85 -4.53
CA LYS A 69 -24.03 -3.13 -4.65
C LYS A 69 -23.85 -4.05 -3.45
N MET A 70 -22.65 -4.06 -2.86
CA MET A 70 -22.25 -5.04 -1.84
C MET A 70 -22.14 -4.45 -0.44
N GLY A 71 -22.18 -3.13 -0.30
CA GLY A 71 -21.90 -2.39 0.93
C GLY A 71 -20.43 -2.05 1.06
N GLY A 72 -20.15 -0.82 1.51
CA GLY A 72 -18.79 -0.28 1.58
C GLY A 72 -17.92 -1.01 2.61
N ALA A 73 -18.47 -1.34 3.78
CA ALA A 73 -17.71 -2.01 4.83
C ALA A 73 -17.25 -3.42 4.42
N LYS A 74 -18.10 -4.17 3.66
CA LYS A 74 -17.74 -5.50 3.15
C LYS A 74 -16.59 -5.41 2.13
N ILE A 75 -16.67 -4.44 1.23
CA ILE A 75 -15.59 -4.22 0.25
C ILE A 75 -14.31 -3.78 0.97
N THR A 76 -14.39 -2.87 1.94
CA THR A 76 -13.24 -2.46 2.76
C THR A 76 -12.62 -3.65 3.49
N GLN A 77 -13.43 -4.61 3.97
CA GLN A 77 -12.96 -5.82 4.62
C GLN A 77 -12.14 -6.69 3.66
N ILE A 78 -12.67 -6.96 2.47
CA ILE A 78 -12.01 -7.76 1.43
C ILE A 78 -10.69 -7.07 1.01
N VAL A 79 -10.76 -5.78 0.72
CA VAL A 79 -9.60 -4.97 0.33
C VAL A 79 -8.51 -5.00 1.39
N SER A 80 -8.87 -4.91 2.67
CA SER A 80 -7.89 -4.95 3.77
C SER A 80 -7.14 -6.29 3.80
N ILE A 81 -7.83 -7.40 3.56
CA ILE A 81 -7.20 -8.73 3.46
C ILE A 81 -6.25 -8.78 2.27
N VAL A 82 -6.67 -8.29 1.10
CA VAL A 82 -5.83 -8.24 -0.10
C VAL A 82 -4.60 -7.35 0.14
N MET A 83 -4.77 -6.20 0.81
CA MET A 83 -3.66 -5.30 1.14
C MET A 83 -2.66 -5.96 2.09
N ILE A 84 -3.11 -6.70 3.10
CA ILE A 84 -2.23 -7.45 4.01
C ILE A 84 -1.45 -8.51 3.23
N ALA A 85 -2.14 -9.35 2.45
CA ALA A 85 -1.49 -10.40 1.68
C ALA A 85 -0.48 -9.85 0.67
N SER A 86 -0.85 -8.79 -0.06
CA SER A 86 0.03 -8.14 -1.03
C SER A 86 1.23 -7.47 -0.35
N ALA A 87 1.03 -6.78 0.78
CA ALA A 87 2.12 -6.15 1.52
C ALA A 87 3.14 -7.18 2.03
N LEU A 88 2.67 -8.31 2.56
CA LEU A 88 3.54 -9.42 2.99
C LEU A 88 4.28 -10.07 1.81
N GLY A 89 3.60 -10.25 0.68
CA GLY A 89 4.23 -10.76 -0.54
C GLY A 89 5.28 -9.80 -1.10
N VAL A 90 4.98 -8.50 -1.16
CA VAL A 90 5.96 -7.47 -1.56
C VAL A 90 7.16 -7.47 -0.60
N ALA A 91 6.91 -7.55 0.71
CA ALA A 91 7.97 -7.63 1.72
C ALA A 91 8.90 -8.82 1.48
N TYR A 92 8.34 -9.99 1.19
CA TYR A 92 9.11 -11.20 0.91
C TYR A 92 10.02 -11.02 -0.32
N PHE A 93 9.48 -10.57 -1.45
CA PHE A 93 10.27 -10.40 -2.67
C PHE A 93 11.26 -9.23 -2.56
N MET A 94 10.91 -8.19 -1.81
CA MET A 94 11.80 -7.08 -1.50
C MET A 94 13.00 -7.55 -0.67
N ALA A 95 12.75 -8.37 0.36
CA ALA A 95 13.80 -8.97 1.19
C ALA A 95 14.71 -9.91 0.38
N ALA A 96 14.12 -10.72 -0.50
CA ALA A 96 14.86 -11.63 -1.38
C ALA A 96 15.73 -10.85 -2.37
N ALA A 97 15.19 -9.84 -3.04
CA ALA A 97 15.93 -8.98 -3.96
C ALA A 97 17.07 -8.23 -3.26
N TYR A 98 16.80 -7.69 -2.07
CA TYR A 98 17.78 -6.89 -1.32
C TYR A 98 18.99 -7.72 -0.86
N ARG A 99 18.85 -9.03 -0.76
CA ARG A 99 19.93 -9.98 -0.33
C ARG A 99 20.46 -10.83 -1.48
N SER A 100 20.10 -10.50 -2.74
CA SER A 100 20.50 -11.23 -3.93
C SER A 100 21.58 -10.48 -4.72
N ALA A 101 22.50 -11.22 -5.32
CA ALA A 101 23.43 -10.68 -6.31
C ALA A 101 22.74 -10.31 -7.65
N THR A 102 21.54 -10.88 -7.91
CA THR A 102 20.71 -10.64 -9.09
C THR A 102 19.32 -10.17 -8.66
N PRO A 103 19.18 -8.92 -8.13
CA PRO A 103 17.90 -8.42 -7.64
C PRO A 103 16.82 -8.37 -8.71
N GLU A 104 17.16 -8.18 -9.98
CA GLU A 104 16.25 -8.14 -11.13
C GLU A 104 15.37 -9.39 -11.28
N ASP A 105 15.84 -10.56 -10.86
CA ASP A 105 15.09 -11.82 -10.94
C ASP A 105 13.80 -11.78 -10.10
N TYR A 106 13.79 -10.97 -9.06
CA TYR A 106 12.65 -10.79 -8.15
C TYR A 106 11.75 -9.60 -8.52
N PHE A 107 12.08 -8.86 -9.59
CA PHE A 107 11.36 -7.64 -9.94
C PHE A 107 9.90 -7.90 -10.34
N TRP A 108 9.65 -8.87 -11.21
CA TRP A 108 8.29 -9.10 -11.71
C TRP A 108 7.30 -9.53 -10.65
N PRO A 109 7.57 -10.50 -9.77
CA PRO A 109 6.65 -10.82 -8.68
C PRO A 109 6.47 -9.66 -7.69
N PHE A 110 7.53 -8.92 -7.37
CA PHE A 110 7.45 -7.68 -6.59
C PHE A 110 6.51 -6.67 -7.26
N PHE A 111 6.71 -6.40 -8.55
CA PHE A 111 5.94 -5.43 -9.32
C PHE A 111 4.45 -5.80 -9.38
N ILE A 112 4.12 -7.04 -9.72
CA ILE A 112 2.73 -7.51 -9.81
C ILE A 112 2.03 -7.37 -8.47
N LEU A 113 2.66 -7.79 -7.37
CA LEU A 113 2.08 -7.66 -6.03
C LEU A 113 1.92 -6.20 -5.61
N PHE A 114 2.84 -5.32 -6.00
CA PHE A 114 2.72 -3.90 -5.74
C PHE A 114 1.57 -3.27 -6.55
N ILE A 115 1.35 -3.68 -7.79
CA ILE A 115 0.19 -3.27 -8.59
C ILE A 115 -1.11 -3.76 -7.98
N ILE A 116 -1.17 -4.99 -7.46
CA ILE A 116 -2.33 -5.50 -6.71
C ILE A 116 -2.57 -4.64 -5.45
N LEU A 117 -1.51 -4.27 -4.74
CA LEU A 117 -1.59 -3.38 -3.59
C LEU A 117 -2.15 -2.00 -3.96
N PHE A 118 -1.70 -1.39 -5.08
CA PHE A 118 -2.27 -0.14 -5.59
C PHE A 118 -3.73 -0.29 -5.99
N THR A 119 -4.08 -1.36 -6.67
CA THR A 119 -5.47 -1.66 -7.05
C THR A 119 -6.35 -1.77 -5.82
N ALA A 120 -5.90 -2.52 -4.81
CA ALA A 120 -6.60 -2.67 -3.55
C ALA A 120 -6.79 -1.33 -2.82
N THR A 121 -5.74 -0.48 -2.75
CA THR A 121 -5.85 0.86 -2.15
C THR A 121 -6.85 1.74 -2.92
N GLY A 122 -6.89 1.64 -4.24
CA GLY A 122 -7.82 2.38 -5.09
C GLY A 122 -9.27 1.96 -4.87
N VAL A 123 -9.58 0.66 -4.93
CA VAL A 123 -10.91 0.11 -4.63
C VAL A 123 -11.34 0.47 -3.21
N GLY A 124 -10.45 0.31 -2.23
CA GLY A 124 -10.72 0.64 -0.84
C GLY A 124 -10.95 2.12 -0.60
N ASN A 125 -10.35 2.99 -1.40
CA ASN A 125 -10.61 4.42 -1.32
C ASN A 125 -12.04 4.75 -1.77
N GLY A 126 -12.48 4.19 -2.89
CA GLY A 126 -13.86 4.30 -3.36
C GLY A 126 -14.87 3.78 -2.33
N SER A 127 -14.62 2.61 -1.74
CA SER A 127 -15.50 2.00 -0.73
C SER A 127 -15.57 2.82 0.56
N THR A 128 -14.44 3.39 1.02
CA THR A 128 -14.41 4.20 2.24
C THR A 128 -15.18 5.50 2.06
N PHE A 129 -15.05 6.17 0.93
CA PHE A 129 -15.78 7.41 0.66
C PHE A 129 -17.28 7.15 0.57
N ARG A 130 -17.68 6.06 -0.04
CA ARG A 130 -19.08 5.63 -0.07
C ARG A 130 -19.61 5.35 1.33
N THR A 131 -18.86 4.63 2.16
CA THR A 131 -19.22 4.34 3.56
C THR A 131 -19.47 5.63 4.36
N ILE A 132 -18.62 6.64 4.21
CA ILE A 132 -18.82 7.93 4.91
C ILE A 132 -20.12 8.59 4.45
N ALA A 133 -20.40 8.61 3.15
CA ALA A 133 -21.63 9.20 2.61
C ALA A 133 -22.92 8.47 3.06
N MET A 134 -22.82 7.19 3.45
CA MET A 134 -23.95 6.41 3.96
C MET A 134 -24.14 6.50 5.48
N VAL A 135 -23.06 6.76 6.21
CA VAL A 135 -23.09 6.84 7.69
C VAL A 135 -23.47 8.24 8.17
N PHE A 136 -23.07 9.27 7.45
CA PHE A 136 -23.28 10.67 7.81
C PHE A 136 -24.34 11.30 6.91
N ASN A 137 -25.11 12.26 7.43
CA ASN A 137 -26.09 13.03 6.65
C ASN A 137 -25.36 13.95 5.64
N GLU A 138 -26.11 14.53 4.68
CA GLU A 138 -25.56 15.35 3.60
C GLU A 138 -24.75 16.56 4.13
N GLU A 139 -25.18 17.17 5.23
CA GLU A 139 -24.49 18.32 5.83
C GLU A 139 -23.16 17.92 6.48
N GLN A 140 -23.06 16.71 7.02
CA GLN A 140 -21.90 16.20 7.76
C GLN A 140 -20.91 15.47 6.84
N ALA A 141 -21.39 14.82 5.79
CA ALA A 141 -20.56 13.97 4.93
C ALA A 141 -19.39 14.74 4.30
N GLY A 142 -19.61 15.97 3.81
CA GLY A 142 -18.59 16.81 3.21
C GLY A 142 -17.43 17.14 4.19
N PRO A 143 -17.71 17.76 5.35
CA PRO A 143 -16.71 18.03 6.37
C PRO A 143 -15.97 16.77 6.85
N VAL A 144 -16.66 15.64 7.06
CA VAL A 144 -16.04 14.37 7.47
C VAL A 144 -15.13 13.81 6.40
N LEU A 145 -15.53 13.86 5.13
CA LEU A 145 -14.68 13.48 4.01
C LEU A 145 -13.41 14.33 3.92
N GLY A 146 -13.57 15.65 4.08
CA GLY A 146 -12.45 16.60 4.08
C GLY A 146 -11.47 16.31 5.22
N TRP A 147 -11.96 16.15 6.43
CA TRP A 147 -11.15 15.83 7.60
C TRP A 147 -10.44 14.48 7.44
N THR A 148 -11.17 13.44 7.06
CA THR A 148 -10.63 12.08 6.85
C THR A 148 -9.53 12.08 5.79
N SER A 149 -9.72 12.83 4.70
CA SER A 149 -8.75 12.97 3.62
C SER A 149 -7.50 13.72 4.08
N ALA A 150 -7.66 14.78 4.86
CA ALA A 150 -6.55 15.56 5.41
C ALA A 150 -5.69 14.70 6.36
N VAL A 151 -6.31 13.95 7.27
CA VAL A 151 -5.60 13.03 8.17
C VAL A 151 -4.90 11.92 7.36
N ALA A 152 -5.59 11.36 6.37
CA ALA A 152 -5.00 10.31 5.53
C ALA A 152 -3.81 10.82 4.69
N ALA A 153 -3.78 12.11 4.33
CA ALA A 153 -2.67 12.71 3.57
C ALA A 153 -1.31 12.63 4.32
N TYR A 154 -1.30 12.48 5.64
CA TYR A 154 -0.06 12.20 6.38
C TYR A 154 0.64 10.90 5.93
N GLY A 155 -0.07 9.98 5.30
CA GLY A 155 0.52 8.81 4.65
C GLY A 155 1.56 9.17 3.59
N ALA A 156 1.42 10.31 2.92
CA ALA A 156 2.40 10.82 1.95
C ALA A 156 3.77 11.11 2.58
N PHE A 157 3.81 11.44 3.85
CA PHE A 157 5.03 11.69 4.62
C PHE A 157 5.52 10.44 5.35
N ILE A 158 4.61 9.77 6.07
CA ILE A 158 4.97 8.65 6.95
C ILE A 158 5.52 7.48 6.14
N ILE A 159 4.85 7.08 5.06
CA ILE A 159 5.20 5.86 4.31
C ILE A 159 6.57 5.98 3.64
N PRO A 160 6.88 7.02 2.85
CA PRO A 160 8.22 7.16 2.27
C PRO A 160 9.33 7.32 3.31
N LYS A 161 9.03 8.02 4.43
CA LYS A 161 9.98 8.16 5.54
C LYS A 161 10.33 6.81 6.14
N VAL A 162 9.34 5.99 6.47
CA VAL A 162 9.55 4.65 7.04
C VAL A 162 10.32 3.77 6.06
N PHE A 163 9.97 3.77 4.77
CA PHE A 163 10.75 3.05 3.76
C PHE A 163 12.20 3.53 3.71
N GLY A 164 12.44 4.84 3.67
CA GLY A 164 13.79 5.41 3.64
C GLY A 164 14.62 5.03 4.88
N GLU A 165 14.03 5.04 6.07
CA GLU A 165 14.70 4.65 7.31
C GLU A 165 15.02 3.14 7.31
N GLN A 166 14.10 2.28 6.87
CA GLN A 166 14.32 0.84 6.81
C GLN A 166 15.33 0.44 5.71
N ILE A 167 15.35 1.14 4.59
CA ILE A 167 16.40 0.96 3.57
C ILE A 167 17.78 1.28 4.16
N LYS A 168 17.92 2.39 4.90
CA LYS A 168 19.18 2.74 5.58
C LYS A 168 19.57 1.72 6.65
N ALA A 169 18.60 1.12 7.31
CA ALA A 169 18.82 0.05 8.31
C ALA A 169 19.05 -1.33 7.67
N THR A 170 19.14 -1.43 6.33
CA THR A 170 19.30 -2.69 5.59
C THR A 170 18.18 -3.72 5.76
N THR A 171 17.01 -3.25 6.16
CA THR A 171 15.80 -4.07 6.43
C THR A 171 14.55 -3.48 5.77
N PRO A 172 14.57 -3.23 4.44
CA PRO A 172 13.49 -2.52 3.76
C PRO A 172 12.12 -3.18 3.89
N GLU A 173 12.05 -4.50 4.05
CA GLU A 173 10.85 -5.28 4.25
C GLU A 173 10.10 -4.96 5.54
N TYR A 174 10.78 -4.47 6.58
CA TYR A 174 10.16 -4.17 7.87
C TYR A 174 9.15 -3.02 7.78
N ALA A 175 9.32 -2.11 6.83
CA ALA A 175 8.30 -1.10 6.54
C ALA A 175 6.96 -1.74 6.20
N LEU A 176 6.95 -2.75 5.33
CA LEU A 176 5.74 -3.43 4.88
C LEU A 176 5.14 -4.35 5.96
N TYR A 177 5.96 -4.97 6.81
CA TYR A 177 5.46 -5.69 7.99
C TYR A 177 4.72 -4.75 8.94
N GLY A 178 5.27 -3.57 9.20
CA GLY A 178 4.62 -2.54 10.00
C GLY A 178 3.28 -2.10 9.40
N PHE A 179 3.23 -1.90 8.09
CA PHE A 179 1.97 -1.56 7.41
C PHE A 179 0.97 -2.72 7.39
N ALA A 180 1.41 -3.97 7.26
CA ALA A 180 0.53 -5.13 7.35
C ALA A 180 -0.14 -5.23 8.73
N ILE A 181 0.60 -4.97 9.82
CA ILE A 181 0.05 -4.89 11.18
C ILE A 181 -0.98 -3.76 11.29
N PHE A 182 -0.69 -2.58 10.73
CA PHE A 182 -1.63 -1.46 10.69
C PHE A 182 -2.90 -1.82 9.91
N TYR A 183 -2.79 -2.49 8.77
CA TYR A 183 -3.95 -2.94 7.99
C TYR A 183 -4.77 -3.98 8.73
N PHE A 184 -4.12 -4.87 9.49
CA PHE A 184 -4.81 -5.82 10.35
C PHE A 184 -5.61 -5.12 11.46
N ALA A 185 -5.04 -4.09 12.08
CA ALA A 185 -5.78 -3.29 13.05
C ALA A 185 -7.00 -2.59 12.41
N CYS A 186 -6.83 -2.03 11.20
CA CYS A 186 -7.94 -1.43 10.46
C CYS A 186 -9.01 -2.47 10.06
N LEU A 187 -8.60 -3.68 9.67
CA LEU A 187 -9.48 -4.81 9.40
C LEU A 187 -10.34 -5.16 10.61
N ALA A 188 -9.71 -5.28 11.78
CA ALA A 188 -10.37 -5.59 13.03
C ALA A 188 -11.38 -4.49 13.43
N LEU A 189 -10.99 -3.21 13.28
CA LEU A 189 -11.88 -2.08 13.53
C LEU A 189 -13.07 -2.05 12.57
N ASN A 190 -12.85 -2.27 11.27
CA ASN A 190 -13.92 -2.32 10.29
C ASN A 190 -14.92 -3.45 10.60
N TRP A 191 -14.41 -4.63 10.97
CA TRP A 191 -15.26 -5.74 11.39
C TRP A 191 -16.05 -5.37 12.65
N TRP A 192 -15.41 -4.82 13.66
CA TRP A 192 -16.03 -4.48 14.94
C TRP A 192 -17.16 -3.47 14.78
N PHE A 193 -16.96 -2.41 14.00
CA PHE A 193 -17.95 -1.34 13.88
C PHE A 193 -19.04 -1.60 12.85
N TYR A 194 -18.75 -2.33 11.76
CA TYR A 194 -19.65 -2.43 10.62
C TYR A 194 -20.04 -3.86 10.21
N MET A 195 -19.26 -4.88 10.59
CA MET A 195 -19.48 -6.24 10.09
C MET A 195 -20.03 -7.23 11.12
N ARG A 196 -19.86 -6.96 12.43
CA ARG A 196 -20.40 -7.83 13.47
C ARG A 196 -21.93 -7.86 13.46
N PRO A 197 -22.60 -8.94 13.95
CA PRO A 197 -24.05 -9.07 13.92
C PRO A 197 -24.82 -7.90 14.56
N ASN A 198 -24.28 -7.32 15.63
CA ASN A 198 -24.89 -6.23 16.42
C ASN A 198 -24.20 -4.86 16.12
N ALA A 199 -23.69 -4.65 14.92
CA ALA A 199 -23.14 -3.36 14.52
C ALA A 199 -24.24 -2.30 14.47
N TYR A 200 -23.93 -1.08 14.94
CA TYR A 200 -24.88 0.04 14.95
C TYR A 200 -25.30 0.44 13.52
N VAL A 201 -24.36 0.48 12.59
CA VAL A 201 -24.62 0.60 11.15
C VAL A 201 -24.02 -0.63 10.50
N LYS A 202 -24.88 -1.49 9.93
CA LYS A 202 -24.43 -2.76 9.36
C LYS A 202 -24.15 -2.61 7.89
N ASN A 203 -22.88 -2.81 7.50
CA ASN A 203 -22.40 -2.84 6.13
C ASN A 203 -22.90 -1.64 5.29
N PRO A 204 -22.62 -0.40 5.74
CA PRO A 204 -23.05 0.80 5.05
C PRO A 204 -22.44 0.91 3.64
#